data_a1f8629d9a9f27e75d8d5399d339ca6b
#
_entry.id   a1f8629d9a9f27e75d8d5399d339ca6b
#
_cell.length_a   1.000
_cell.length_b   1.000
_cell.length_c   1.000
_cell.angle_alpha   90.00
_cell.angle_beta   90.00
_cell.angle_gamma   90.00
#
_symmetry.space_group_name_H-M   'P 1'
#
loop_
_entity.id
_entity.type
_entity.pdbx_description
1 polymer ?
#
loop_
_entity_poly.entity_id
_entity_poly.type
_entity_poly.pdbx_seq_one_letter_code
_entity_poly.pdbx_strand_id
1 'polypeptide(L)'
;MRDTNDLAVTVADRTHSKPAPAAGVFRTDHTGFTVQSIEESLHFWIDVMGFKLLGRDSFTGDFIEKMTNVPGTTLLQALIGAPGHTIELLQCVAPDDRQIVKPRPVDVGSVHVAFFVDDIDTLIGRAAAIGWNALGPTQMVDHGALKGTQLAYVRGPDGVMVELLESPNVASGAS
;
A
#
# COMPACT_ATOMS: atom_id res chain seq x y z
N MET A 1 30.71 21.40 -13.02
CA MET A 1 30.59 20.19 -12.19
C MET A 1 30.07 20.65 -10.85
N ARG A 2 28.81 20.45 -10.54
CA ARG A 2 28.23 20.74 -9.21
C ARG A 2 28.12 19.42 -8.50
N ASP A 3 28.81 19.32 -7.35
CA ASP A 3 28.73 18.18 -6.44
C ASP A 3 27.28 17.97 -5.97
N THR A 4 26.71 16.82 -6.29
CA THR A 4 25.34 16.42 -5.90
C THR A 4 25.36 15.44 -4.71
N ASN A 5 26.31 15.57 -3.81
CA ASN A 5 26.55 14.54 -2.79
C ASN A 5 26.31 15.02 -1.35
N ASP A 6 25.23 15.79 -1.10
CA ASP A 6 24.89 16.16 0.28
C ASP A 6 23.39 16.31 0.52
N LEU A 7 22.66 15.22 0.31
CA LEU A 7 21.32 15.05 0.87
C LEU A 7 21.32 13.91 1.88
N ALA A 8 22.14 14.05 2.91
CA ALA A 8 21.98 13.27 4.12
C ALA A 8 20.68 13.75 4.79
N VAL A 9 19.59 12.99 4.58
CA VAL A 9 18.38 13.15 5.39
C VAL A 9 18.73 12.68 6.80
N THR A 10 19.13 13.62 7.63
CA THR A 10 19.24 13.41 9.07
C THR A 10 17.84 13.14 9.58
N VAL A 11 17.57 11.91 10.03
CA VAL A 11 16.38 11.63 10.85
C VAL A 11 16.56 12.42 12.14
N ALA A 12 16.01 13.61 12.16
CA ALA A 12 16.06 14.49 13.34
C ALA A 12 15.37 13.76 14.51
N ASP A 13 16.06 13.71 15.62
CA ASP A 13 15.56 13.33 16.93
C ASP A 13 14.25 14.08 17.20
N ARG A 14 13.12 13.37 17.16
CA ARG A 14 11.78 13.94 17.35
C ARG A 14 11.40 13.96 18.83
N THR A 15 12.20 14.56 19.66
CA THR A 15 11.79 14.95 21.03
C THR A 15 11.12 16.32 21.00
N HIS A 16 10.03 16.47 20.26
CA HIS A 16 9.12 17.60 20.42
C HIS A 16 7.89 17.14 21.18
N SER A 17 7.95 17.19 22.51
CA SER A 17 6.77 17.10 23.37
C SER A 17 5.93 18.36 23.26
N LYS A 18 5.35 18.60 22.08
CA LYS A 18 4.27 19.59 21.98
C LYS A 18 3.03 18.96 22.62
N PRO A 19 2.31 19.68 23.50
CA PRO A 19 1.08 19.16 24.04
C PRO A 19 0.17 18.73 22.89
N ALA A 20 -0.42 17.54 23.01
CA ALA A 20 -1.33 17.03 22.00
C ALA A 20 -2.42 18.06 21.73
N PRO A 21 -2.77 18.37 20.47
CA PRO A 21 -3.87 19.29 20.17
C PRO A 21 -5.16 18.74 20.78
N ALA A 22 -6.10 19.64 21.13
CA ALA A 22 -7.40 19.29 21.70
C ALA A 22 -8.22 18.34 20.80
N ALA A 23 -7.87 18.26 19.52
CA ALA A 23 -8.32 17.26 18.55
C ALA A 23 -7.11 16.69 17.81
N GLY A 24 -7.03 15.36 17.69
CA GLY A 24 -5.88 14.70 17.05
C GLY A 24 -6.18 13.26 16.67
N VAL A 25 -5.25 12.66 15.89
CA VAL A 25 -5.28 11.25 15.53
C VAL A 25 -4.74 10.44 16.70
N PHE A 26 -5.44 9.40 17.13
CA PHE A 26 -5.01 8.51 18.22
C PHE A 26 -4.61 7.11 17.73
N ARG A 27 -5.03 6.69 16.53
CA ARG A 27 -4.58 5.46 15.87
C ARG A 27 -4.77 5.53 14.36
N THR A 28 -4.04 4.69 13.63
CA THR A 28 -4.33 4.35 12.23
C THR A 28 -5.36 3.23 12.20
N ASP A 29 -6.35 3.28 11.30
CA ASP A 29 -7.36 2.25 11.16
C ASP A 29 -7.04 1.32 9.98
N HIS A 30 -7.06 1.84 8.77
CA HIS A 30 -6.78 1.08 7.55
C HIS A 30 -6.11 1.94 6.46
N THR A 31 -5.65 1.27 5.40
CA THR A 31 -5.32 1.89 4.11
C THR A 31 -6.30 1.40 3.07
N GLY A 32 -7.05 2.34 2.45
CA GLY A 32 -8.03 2.02 1.41
C GLY A 32 -7.44 2.08 0.01
N PHE A 33 -7.75 1.08 -0.81
CA PHE A 33 -7.44 1.03 -2.25
C PHE A 33 -8.70 0.84 -3.06
N THR A 34 -8.95 1.74 -4.01
CA THR A 34 -10.00 1.53 -5.00
C THR A 34 -9.47 0.65 -6.12
N VAL A 35 -10.18 -0.46 -6.38
CA VAL A 35 -9.80 -1.51 -7.33
C VAL A 35 -10.90 -1.74 -8.36
N GLN A 36 -10.55 -2.32 -9.50
CA GLN A 36 -11.53 -2.69 -10.52
C GLN A 36 -12.37 -3.91 -10.10
N SER A 37 -11.72 -4.88 -9.46
CA SER A 37 -12.33 -6.11 -8.98
C SER A 37 -11.74 -6.51 -7.64
N ILE A 38 -12.59 -6.62 -6.62
CA ILE A 38 -12.18 -7.15 -5.32
C ILE A 38 -11.70 -8.58 -5.47
N GLU A 39 -12.41 -9.43 -6.23
CA GLU A 39 -12.05 -10.85 -6.37
C GLU A 39 -10.65 -11.04 -6.96
N GLU A 40 -10.32 -10.29 -8.02
CA GLU A 40 -8.97 -10.34 -8.62
C GLU A 40 -7.91 -9.79 -7.68
N SER A 41 -8.21 -8.70 -6.96
CA SER A 41 -7.29 -8.12 -5.98
C SER A 41 -7.01 -9.05 -4.81
N LEU A 42 -8.01 -9.83 -4.37
CA LEU A 42 -7.86 -10.80 -3.28
C LEU A 42 -6.81 -11.87 -3.60
N HIS A 43 -6.60 -12.26 -4.85
CA HIS A 43 -5.53 -13.18 -5.23
C HIS A 43 -4.14 -12.64 -4.86
N PHE A 44 -3.91 -11.33 -5.02
CA PHE A 44 -2.65 -10.73 -4.56
C PHE A 44 -2.56 -10.74 -3.02
N TRP A 45 -3.56 -10.20 -2.35
CA TRP A 45 -3.48 -9.99 -0.90
C TRP A 45 -3.54 -11.29 -0.10
N ILE A 46 -4.30 -12.29 -0.55
CA ILE A 46 -4.46 -13.57 0.16
C ILE A 46 -3.46 -14.60 -0.34
N ASP A 47 -3.44 -14.88 -1.66
CA ASP A 47 -2.69 -16.00 -2.18
C ASP A 47 -1.18 -15.68 -2.31
N VAL A 48 -0.81 -14.42 -2.61
CA VAL A 48 0.59 -13.99 -2.72
C VAL A 48 1.12 -13.50 -1.39
N MET A 49 0.45 -12.52 -0.75
CA MET A 49 0.93 -11.88 0.48
C MET A 49 0.61 -12.67 1.75
N GLY A 50 -0.27 -13.68 1.68
CA GLY A 50 -0.63 -14.51 2.82
C GLY A 50 -1.55 -13.84 3.85
N PHE A 51 -2.21 -12.75 3.49
CA PHE A 51 -3.11 -12.03 4.40
C PHE A 51 -4.47 -12.74 4.52
N LYS A 52 -5.35 -12.25 5.39
CA LYS A 52 -6.64 -12.90 5.68
C LYS A 52 -7.80 -11.97 5.37
N LEU A 53 -8.81 -12.47 4.65
CA LEU A 53 -10.08 -11.76 4.50
C LEU A 53 -10.78 -11.68 5.87
N LEU A 54 -11.09 -10.48 6.32
CA LEU A 54 -11.76 -10.22 7.60
C LEU A 54 -13.27 -10.07 7.43
N GLY A 55 -13.72 -9.49 6.32
CA GLY A 55 -15.14 -9.26 6.07
C GLY A 55 -15.39 -8.58 4.73
N ARG A 56 -16.68 -8.52 4.37
CA ARG A 56 -17.18 -7.85 3.17
C ARG A 56 -18.42 -7.05 3.53
N ASP A 57 -18.63 -5.94 2.81
CA ASP A 57 -19.83 -5.11 2.92
C ASP A 57 -20.17 -4.45 1.58
N SER A 58 -21.30 -3.74 1.52
CA SER A 58 -21.71 -2.96 0.37
C SER A 58 -22.45 -1.70 0.81
N PHE A 59 -22.23 -0.61 0.10
CA PHE A 59 -22.83 0.69 0.38
C PHE A 59 -23.51 1.26 -0.86
N THR A 60 -24.72 1.79 -0.69
CA THR A 60 -25.49 2.44 -1.74
C THR A 60 -26.36 3.55 -1.14
N GLY A 61 -26.82 4.47 -1.99
CA GLY A 61 -27.72 5.57 -1.63
C GLY A 61 -27.02 6.72 -0.93
N ASP A 62 -27.79 7.55 -0.27
CA ASP A 62 -27.41 8.87 0.27
C ASP A 62 -26.12 8.90 1.09
N PHE A 63 -25.86 7.87 1.89
CA PHE A 63 -24.68 7.82 2.74
C PHE A 63 -23.40 7.85 1.93
N ILE A 64 -23.26 6.89 0.99
CA ILE A 64 -22.02 6.75 0.21
C ILE A 64 -21.89 7.87 -0.83
N GLU A 65 -22.98 8.35 -1.40
CA GLU A 65 -22.97 9.48 -2.33
C GLU A 65 -22.48 10.76 -1.64
N LYS A 66 -22.95 11.04 -0.42
CA LYS A 66 -22.50 12.20 0.35
C LYS A 66 -21.05 12.06 0.82
N MET A 67 -20.62 10.86 1.21
CA MET A 67 -19.25 10.59 1.64
C MET A 67 -18.25 10.76 0.49
N THR A 68 -18.57 10.25 -0.68
CA THR A 68 -17.70 10.33 -1.87
C THR A 68 -17.87 11.63 -2.65
N ASN A 69 -18.95 12.35 -2.41
CA ASN A 69 -19.40 13.50 -3.22
C ASN A 69 -19.58 13.16 -4.70
N VAL A 70 -19.97 11.91 -5.00
CA VAL A 70 -20.24 11.41 -6.36
C VAL A 70 -21.65 10.82 -6.38
N PRO A 71 -22.62 11.45 -7.09
CA PRO A 71 -23.97 10.93 -7.20
C PRO A 71 -24.02 9.55 -7.86
N GLY A 72 -24.94 8.69 -7.40
CA GLY A 72 -25.12 7.35 -7.93
C GLY A 72 -24.04 6.34 -7.51
N THR A 73 -23.15 6.69 -6.58
CA THR A 73 -22.10 5.76 -6.10
C THR A 73 -22.73 4.51 -5.49
N THR A 74 -22.25 3.36 -5.95
CA THR A 74 -22.47 2.07 -5.31
C THR A 74 -21.12 1.40 -5.12
N LEU A 75 -20.85 0.96 -3.91
CA LEU A 75 -19.54 0.50 -3.46
C LEU A 75 -19.63 -0.90 -2.85
N LEU A 76 -18.75 -1.80 -3.28
CA LEU A 76 -18.44 -3.03 -2.57
C LEU A 76 -17.15 -2.85 -1.78
N GLN A 77 -17.05 -3.49 -0.60
CA GLN A 77 -15.92 -3.41 0.30
C GLN A 77 -15.43 -4.82 0.66
N ALA A 78 -14.12 -4.96 0.81
CA ALA A 78 -13.50 -6.09 1.49
C ALA A 78 -12.42 -5.59 2.45
N LEU A 79 -12.41 -6.11 3.68
CA LEU A 79 -11.38 -5.83 4.67
C LEU A 79 -10.42 -7.01 4.76
N ILE A 80 -9.13 -6.73 4.76
CA ILE A 80 -8.05 -7.71 4.76
C ILE A 80 -7.12 -7.42 5.92
N GLY A 81 -6.87 -8.42 6.77
CA GLY A 81 -5.93 -8.33 7.88
C GLY A 81 -4.51 -8.58 7.40
N ALA A 82 -3.67 -7.55 7.47
CA ALA A 82 -2.22 -7.62 7.31
C ALA A 82 -1.55 -7.60 8.69
N PRO A 83 -0.27 -8.00 8.82
CA PRO A 83 0.46 -7.87 10.07
C PRO A 83 0.48 -6.43 10.59
N GLY A 84 -0.16 -6.19 11.73
CA GLY A 84 -0.23 -4.87 12.37
C GLY A 84 -1.05 -3.81 11.62
N HIS A 85 -1.77 -4.16 10.55
CA HIS A 85 -2.52 -3.22 9.73
C HIS A 85 -3.75 -3.84 9.07
N THR A 86 -4.66 -3.01 8.60
CA THR A 86 -5.82 -3.42 7.79
C THR A 86 -5.73 -2.78 6.42
N ILE A 87 -5.97 -3.58 5.38
CA ILE A 87 -6.16 -3.11 4.01
C ILE A 87 -7.66 -3.14 3.71
N GLU A 88 -8.18 -2.06 3.16
CA GLU A 88 -9.54 -1.97 2.68
C GLU A 88 -9.53 -1.95 1.15
N LEU A 89 -10.21 -2.87 0.51
CA LEU A 89 -10.47 -2.84 -0.93
C LEU A 89 -11.85 -2.29 -1.19
N LEU A 90 -11.93 -1.32 -2.09
CA LEU A 90 -13.15 -0.64 -2.48
C LEU A 90 -13.38 -0.85 -3.99
N GLN A 91 -14.48 -1.49 -4.36
CA GLN A 91 -14.87 -1.61 -5.75
C GLN A 91 -16.13 -0.77 -6.00
N CYS A 92 -15.98 0.37 -6.65
CA CYS A 92 -17.12 1.14 -7.11
C CYS A 92 -17.75 0.42 -8.31
N VAL A 93 -19.01 0.04 -8.22
CA VAL A 93 -19.77 -0.58 -9.33
C VAL A 93 -20.56 0.43 -10.13
N ALA A 94 -20.76 1.63 -9.58
CA ALA A 94 -21.33 2.82 -10.23
C ALA A 94 -20.67 4.08 -9.66
N PRO A 95 -20.56 5.18 -10.46
CA PRO A 95 -20.87 5.31 -11.88
C PRO A 95 -19.86 4.61 -12.80
N ASP A 96 -20.16 4.51 -14.13
CA ASP A 96 -19.35 3.75 -15.08
C ASP A 96 -18.18 4.53 -15.68
N ASP A 97 -18.10 5.85 -15.48
CA ASP A 97 -17.07 6.75 -16.05
C ASP A 97 -15.77 6.79 -15.25
N ARG A 98 -15.54 5.81 -14.38
CA ARG A 98 -14.35 5.70 -13.53
C ARG A 98 -13.08 5.53 -14.36
N GLN A 99 -12.01 6.16 -13.89
CA GLN A 99 -10.69 6.09 -14.52
C GLN A 99 -9.75 5.19 -13.74
N ILE A 100 -8.88 4.47 -14.46
CA ILE A 100 -7.76 3.76 -13.85
C ILE A 100 -6.56 4.70 -13.82
N VAL A 101 -6.09 5.04 -12.63
CA VAL A 101 -4.96 5.93 -12.43
C VAL A 101 -3.72 5.11 -12.07
N LYS A 102 -2.66 5.21 -12.88
CA LYS A 102 -1.39 4.48 -12.68
C LYS A 102 -0.21 5.46 -12.59
N PRO A 103 -0.12 6.25 -11.53
CA PRO A 103 0.98 7.21 -11.39
C PRO A 103 2.32 6.49 -11.30
N ARG A 104 3.38 7.10 -11.83
CA ARG A 104 4.75 6.64 -11.57
C ARG A 104 5.09 6.92 -10.10
N PRO A 105 6.03 6.21 -9.48
CA PRO A 105 6.43 6.48 -8.08
C PRO A 105 6.87 7.92 -7.83
N VAL A 106 7.34 8.61 -8.88
CA VAL A 106 7.83 10.01 -8.82
C VAL A 106 6.73 11.05 -9.07
N ASP A 107 5.53 10.65 -9.45
CA ASP A 107 4.44 11.60 -9.72
C ASP A 107 3.83 12.08 -8.40
N VAL A 108 3.59 13.38 -8.31
CA VAL A 108 2.98 13.98 -7.10
C VAL A 108 1.58 13.40 -6.89
N GLY A 109 1.31 12.93 -5.68
CA GLY A 109 0.07 12.22 -5.34
C GLY A 109 0.18 10.69 -5.44
N SER A 110 1.32 10.15 -5.92
CA SER A 110 1.59 8.72 -5.85
C SER A 110 1.69 8.26 -4.40
N VAL A 111 1.10 7.12 -4.09
CA VAL A 111 1.12 6.50 -2.76
C VAL A 111 1.46 5.02 -2.87
N HIS A 112 2.06 4.47 -1.83
CA HIS A 112 2.30 3.04 -1.67
C HIS A 112 2.15 2.65 -0.20
N VAL A 113 1.97 1.36 0.05
CA VAL A 113 2.13 0.74 1.36
C VAL A 113 3.35 -0.17 1.32
N ALA A 114 4.14 -0.17 2.38
CA ALA A 114 5.38 -0.94 2.45
C ALA A 114 5.25 -2.11 3.45
N PHE A 115 5.77 -3.29 3.08
CA PHE A 115 5.80 -4.48 3.92
C PHE A 115 7.19 -5.09 3.97
N PHE A 116 7.63 -5.46 5.17
CA PHE A 116 8.75 -6.37 5.31
C PHE A 116 8.32 -7.78 4.95
N VAL A 117 9.16 -8.45 4.15
CA VAL A 117 8.91 -9.80 3.63
C VAL A 117 10.12 -10.70 3.85
N ASP A 118 9.90 -12.01 3.80
CA ASP A 118 10.95 -13.00 4.04
C ASP A 118 11.77 -13.33 2.79
N ASP A 119 11.14 -13.28 1.60
CA ASP A 119 11.74 -13.66 0.31
C ASP A 119 11.10 -12.80 -0.79
N ILE A 120 11.79 -11.71 -1.10
CA ILE A 120 11.31 -10.70 -2.06
C ILE A 120 11.22 -11.26 -3.49
N ASP A 121 12.18 -12.09 -3.90
CA ASP A 121 12.23 -12.63 -5.25
C ASP A 121 11.10 -13.64 -5.51
N THR A 122 10.84 -14.53 -4.53
CA THR A 122 9.71 -15.46 -4.58
C THR A 122 8.37 -14.72 -4.65
N LEU A 123 8.19 -13.67 -3.83
CA LEU A 123 6.95 -12.89 -3.84
C LEU A 123 6.75 -12.13 -5.15
N ILE A 124 7.80 -11.52 -5.71
CA ILE A 124 7.74 -10.86 -7.02
C ILE A 124 7.35 -11.86 -8.10
N GLY A 125 7.94 -13.06 -8.10
CA GLY A 125 7.61 -14.10 -9.07
C GLY A 125 6.15 -14.54 -8.99
N ARG A 126 5.62 -14.76 -7.78
CA ARG A 126 4.20 -15.10 -7.56
C ARG A 126 3.27 -13.96 -7.96
N ALA A 127 3.62 -12.74 -7.63
CA ALA A 127 2.87 -11.54 -7.99
C ALA A 127 2.80 -11.36 -9.52
N ALA A 128 3.92 -11.55 -10.22
CA ALA A 128 3.98 -11.44 -11.67
C ALA A 128 3.08 -12.46 -12.38
N ALA A 129 2.94 -13.66 -11.85
CA ALA A 129 2.06 -14.70 -12.40
C ALA A 129 0.57 -14.29 -12.44
N ILE A 130 0.16 -13.31 -11.63
CA ILE A 130 -1.20 -12.78 -11.57
C ILE A 130 -1.30 -11.32 -12.03
N GLY A 131 -0.29 -10.82 -12.77
CA GLY A 131 -0.32 -9.48 -13.37
C GLY A 131 0.15 -8.33 -12.47
N TRP A 132 0.67 -8.62 -11.28
CA TRP A 132 1.33 -7.63 -10.42
C TRP A 132 2.83 -7.62 -10.74
N ASN A 133 3.32 -6.55 -11.34
CA ASN A 133 4.66 -6.51 -11.89
C ASN A 133 5.57 -5.57 -11.11
N ALA A 134 6.83 -5.99 -10.92
CA ALA A 134 7.86 -5.11 -10.40
C ALA A 134 8.09 -3.95 -11.38
N LEU A 135 8.26 -2.72 -10.86
CA LEU A 135 8.49 -1.52 -11.66
C LEU A 135 9.94 -1.38 -12.11
N GLY A 136 10.83 -2.12 -11.49
CA GLY A 136 12.25 -2.18 -11.79
C GLY A 136 12.89 -3.37 -11.08
N PRO A 137 14.19 -3.59 -11.27
CA PRO A 137 14.91 -4.65 -10.56
C PRO A 137 14.99 -4.33 -9.06
N THR A 138 15.03 -5.37 -8.23
CA THR A 138 15.30 -5.26 -6.79
C THR A 138 16.61 -4.50 -6.56
N GLN A 139 16.59 -3.56 -5.61
CA GLN A 139 17.74 -2.73 -5.25
C GLN A 139 18.14 -2.97 -3.80
N MET A 140 19.46 -2.95 -3.55
CA MET A 140 20.02 -3.01 -2.20
C MET A 140 20.24 -1.58 -1.69
N VAL A 141 19.75 -1.29 -0.51
CA VAL A 141 20.04 -0.02 0.18
C VAL A 141 21.47 -0.04 0.70
N ASP A 142 22.29 0.90 0.27
CA ASP A 142 23.73 0.97 0.58
C ASP A 142 24.08 1.85 1.79
N HIS A 143 23.12 2.65 2.29
CA HIS A 143 23.32 3.58 3.40
C HIS A 143 22.06 3.81 4.24
N GLY A 144 22.21 4.52 5.37
CA GLY A 144 21.09 4.90 6.25
C GLY A 144 20.55 3.74 7.09
N ALA A 145 19.35 3.96 7.67
CA ALA A 145 18.74 3.03 8.63
C ALA A 145 18.32 1.68 8.01
N LEU A 146 18.08 1.65 6.71
CA LEU A 146 17.69 0.45 5.96
C LEU A 146 18.88 -0.20 5.22
N LYS A 147 20.13 0.16 5.53
CA LYS A 147 21.30 -0.41 4.87
C LYS A 147 21.29 -1.94 4.93
N GLY A 148 21.49 -2.58 3.77
CA GLY A 148 21.46 -4.02 3.60
C GLY A 148 20.04 -4.58 3.33
N THR A 149 19.01 -3.75 3.33
CA THR A 149 17.64 -4.14 2.93
C THR A 149 17.54 -4.15 1.41
N GLN A 150 16.99 -5.20 0.86
CA GLN A 150 16.53 -5.24 -0.52
C GLN A 150 15.13 -4.65 -0.63
N LEU A 151 14.84 -3.92 -1.69
CA LEU A 151 13.52 -3.34 -1.92
C LEU A 151 13.13 -3.34 -3.39
N ALA A 152 11.84 -3.41 -3.64
CA ALA A 152 11.24 -3.25 -4.96
C ALA A 152 9.81 -2.70 -4.85
N TYR A 153 9.40 -1.90 -5.82
CA TYR A 153 8.00 -1.56 -6.03
C TYR A 153 7.34 -2.59 -6.92
N VAL A 154 6.18 -3.07 -6.50
CA VAL A 154 5.30 -3.95 -7.29
C VAL A 154 3.98 -3.21 -7.53
N ARG A 155 3.49 -3.23 -8.77
CA ARG A 155 2.24 -2.58 -9.15
C ARG A 155 1.23 -3.57 -9.70
N GLY A 156 0.01 -3.48 -9.19
CA GLY A 156 -1.13 -4.21 -9.67
C GLY A 156 -1.76 -3.64 -10.96
N PRO A 157 -2.64 -4.40 -11.58
CA PRO A 157 -3.34 -3.97 -12.81
C PRO A 157 -4.17 -2.69 -12.62
N ASP A 158 -4.65 -2.44 -11.41
CA ASP A 158 -5.43 -1.26 -11.02
C ASP A 158 -4.58 -0.02 -10.70
N GLY A 159 -3.25 -0.15 -10.70
CA GLY A 159 -2.35 0.92 -10.33
C GLY A 159 -1.97 0.96 -8.85
N VAL A 160 -2.58 0.12 -8.01
CA VAL A 160 -2.18 -0.05 -6.60
C VAL A 160 -0.69 -0.41 -6.54
N MET A 161 0.04 0.28 -5.69
CA MET A 161 1.48 0.12 -5.55
C MET A 161 1.84 -0.35 -4.14
N VAL A 162 2.67 -1.38 -4.08
CA VAL A 162 3.21 -1.96 -2.85
C VAL A 162 4.72 -1.91 -2.91
N GLU A 163 5.37 -1.53 -1.82
CA GLU A 163 6.82 -1.65 -1.65
C GLU A 163 7.10 -2.90 -0.82
N LEU A 164 7.95 -3.77 -1.34
CA LEU A 164 8.43 -4.96 -0.63
C LEU A 164 9.84 -4.67 -0.12
N LEU A 165 10.09 -5.02 1.15
CA LEU A 165 11.39 -4.85 1.82
C LEU A 165 11.83 -6.17 2.42
N GLU A 166 13.01 -6.66 2.05
CA GLU A 166 13.63 -7.82 2.68
C GLU A 166 14.88 -7.38 3.43
N SER A 167 14.85 -7.49 4.76
CA SER A 167 15.94 -7.04 5.61
C SER A 167 16.57 -8.18 6.38
N PRO A 168 17.91 -8.31 6.37
CA PRO A 168 18.59 -9.33 7.18
C PRO A 168 18.41 -9.09 8.69
N ASN A 169 17.97 -7.90 9.10
CA ASN A 169 17.84 -7.51 10.50
C ASN A 169 16.40 -7.58 11.02
N VAL A 170 15.43 -7.81 10.16
CA VAL A 170 14.02 -7.99 10.54
C VAL A 170 13.75 -9.48 10.47
N ALA A 171 13.73 -10.14 11.62
CA ALA A 171 13.33 -11.53 11.69
C ALA A 171 11.88 -11.67 11.22
N SER A 172 11.61 -12.70 10.41
CA SER A 172 10.25 -13.13 10.11
C SER A 172 9.53 -13.32 11.44
N GLY A 173 8.58 -12.42 11.74
CA GLY A 173 7.83 -12.49 12.98
C GLY A 173 6.97 -13.75 12.99
N ALA A 174 7.46 -14.80 13.63
CA ALA A 174 6.60 -15.84 14.13
C ALA A 174 5.73 -15.24 15.24
N SER A 175 4.50 -14.96 14.95
CA SER A 175 3.47 -14.59 15.92
C SER A 175 2.26 -15.50 15.77
#